data_75e0bf6c4a96bf8160dace992d0a6f68
#
_entry.id   75e0bf6c4a96bf8160dace992d0a6f68
#
_cell.length_a   1.000
_cell.length_b   1.000
_cell.length_c   1.000
_cell.angle_alpha   90.00
_cell.angle_beta   90.00
_cell.angle_gamma   90.00
#
_symmetry.space_group_name_H-M   'P 1'
#
loop_
_entity.id
_entity.type
_entity.pdbx_description
1 polymer ?
#
loop_
_entity_poly.entity_id
_entity_poly.type
_entity_poly.pdbx_seq_one_letter_code
_entity_poly.pdbx_strand_id
1 'polypeptide(L)'
;MNRRKFLSVSAASMFAGALAPRLRSDAPAPAASGMNYAPRGKPHPVVKPGEFPIAAVRLDHGHIYGICNGLTEAGATIKWVYDPDPRKVAAFRAQFPQAQPARSLEQVLADPEIKLVAAAAVTSERGPLGCQVLAAGKDYFTDKAPFTTLEQLAQARAVVASTGRKFFVYYSERLHNEAGMFATDLMTQGVIGRVIQVVSLAPHRLSKASRPAWFFERDKFGGILCDIGSHQFEQFLTYTAATDAKITHAVIGNFANPDHPQFEDFGEACLVGNTQALNYVRVDWFTPDGLSTWGDGRTFILGTKGTIELRKYVDVARDDTTDHVYITDEKGEHRIDVAGKVGYRFFGQFILDCLNRTEIAMTQAHAFKAAELSLLAQAQAQRLVTSAAS
;
A
#
# COMPACT_ATOMS: atom_id res chain seq x y z
N MET A 1 56.52 -31.96 -28.74
CA MET A 1 57.17 -33.09 -28.01
C MET A 1 56.42 -33.23 -26.65
N ASN A 2 55.96 -34.45 -26.51
CA ASN A 2 55.52 -35.20 -25.33
C ASN A 2 54.47 -34.63 -24.33
N ARG A 3 53.30 -35.24 -24.52
CA ARG A 3 52.26 -35.53 -23.53
C ARG A 3 52.83 -36.43 -22.43
N ARG A 4 52.47 -36.22 -21.18
CA ARG A 4 52.33 -37.30 -20.20
C ARG A 4 51.05 -37.16 -19.40
N LYS A 5 50.23 -38.20 -19.50
CA LYS A 5 49.06 -38.55 -18.72
C LYS A 5 49.45 -38.78 -17.25
N PHE A 6 48.65 -38.37 -16.32
CA PHE A 6 48.58 -38.99 -15.01
C PHE A 6 47.14 -39.42 -14.75
N LEU A 7 46.96 -40.72 -14.72
CA LEU A 7 45.87 -41.43 -14.12
C LEU A 7 46.12 -41.47 -12.62
N SER A 8 45.14 -41.11 -11.80
CA SER A 8 45.10 -41.50 -10.40
C SER A 8 43.69 -41.93 -10.01
N VAL A 9 43.71 -43.05 -9.45
CA VAL A 9 42.70 -44.00 -9.02
C VAL A 9 41.70 -43.38 -8.04
N SER A 10 40.43 -43.70 -8.26
CA SER A 10 39.27 -43.50 -7.41
C SER A 10 39.41 -44.17 -6.06
N ALA A 11 39.04 -43.45 -5.00
CA ALA A 11 38.51 -44.04 -3.78
C ALA A 11 37.15 -43.42 -3.51
N ALA A 12 36.10 -44.15 -3.83
CA ALA A 12 34.75 -43.82 -3.50
C ALA A 12 34.52 -44.13 -2.00
N SER A 13 34.40 -43.09 -1.20
CA SER A 13 33.83 -43.20 0.14
C SER A 13 32.40 -42.65 0.10
N MET A 14 31.42 -43.55 0.01
CA MET A 14 30.03 -43.21 0.20
C MET A 14 29.83 -42.87 1.68
N PHE A 15 29.72 -41.58 1.97
CA PHE A 15 29.04 -41.14 3.18
C PHE A 15 27.56 -40.91 2.85
N ALA A 16 26.76 -41.90 3.09
CA ALA A 16 25.31 -41.77 3.20
C ALA A 16 24.98 -41.00 4.49
N GLY A 17 25.10 -39.68 4.46
CA GLY A 17 24.56 -38.82 5.49
C GLY A 17 23.05 -38.74 5.28
N ALA A 18 22.28 -39.47 6.07
CA ALA A 18 20.84 -39.30 6.16
C ALA A 18 20.56 -37.85 6.59
N LEU A 19 20.07 -37.03 5.65
CA LEU A 19 19.41 -35.76 5.98
C LEU A 19 18.13 -36.10 6.73
N ALA A 20 18.20 -36.13 8.06
CA ALA A 20 17.00 -36.10 8.88
C ALA A 20 16.25 -34.79 8.55
N PRO A 21 14.96 -34.83 8.23
CA PRO A 21 14.17 -33.64 8.10
C PRO A 21 14.23 -32.89 9.44
N ARG A 22 14.80 -31.70 9.45
CA ARG A 22 14.65 -30.79 10.58
C ARG A 22 13.18 -30.45 10.67
N LEU A 23 12.45 -31.13 11.54
CA LEU A 23 11.16 -30.69 12.03
C LEU A 23 11.40 -29.32 12.69
N ARG A 24 11.12 -28.25 11.95
CA ARG A 24 11.04 -26.92 12.54
C ARG A 24 9.86 -26.97 13.51
N SER A 25 10.12 -26.77 14.78
CA SER A 25 9.05 -26.63 15.77
C SER A 25 8.30 -25.34 15.44
N ASP A 26 6.99 -25.43 15.27
CA ASP A 26 6.08 -24.30 15.12
C ASP A 26 5.89 -23.49 16.43
N ALA A 27 6.71 -23.72 17.42
CA ALA A 27 6.70 -22.94 18.63
C ALA A 27 7.19 -21.51 18.32
N PRO A 28 6.46 -20.45 18.72
CA PRO A 28 6.93 -19.10 18.57
C PRO A 28 8.29 -18.96 19.25
N ALA A 29 9.26 -18.40 18.51
CA ALA A 29 10.58 -18.16 19.06
C ALA A 29 10.48 -17.28 20.32
N PRO A 30 11.21 -17.56 21.39
CA PRO A 30 11.17 -16.74 22.61
C PRO A 30 11.57 -15.31 22.25
N ALA A 31 10.80 -14.36 22.79
CA ALA A 31 11.00 -12.94 22.57
C ALA A 31 12.44 -12.53 22.94
N ALA A 32 13.18 -12.04 21.97
CA ALA A 32 14.52 -11.55 22.18
C ALA A 32 14.45 -10.23 22.97
N SER A 33 15.24 -10.07 24.03
CA SER A 33 15.40 -8.83 24.83
C SER A 33 14.08 -8.23 25.37
N GLY A 34 13.09 -9.03 25.77
CA GLY A 34 11.80 -8.51 26.25
C GLY A 34 10.88 -8.00 25.15
N MET A 35 11.27 -8.08 23.87
CA MET A 35 10.43 -7.73 22.74
C MET A 35 9.46 -8.87 22.41
N ASN A 36 8.22 -8.51 22.14
CA ASN A 36 7.19 -9.48 21.77
C ASN A 36 6.97 -9.46 20.26
N TYR A 37 7.46 -10.48 19.55
CA TYR A 37 7.21 -10.66 18.12
C TYR A 37 5.86 -11.33 17.82
N ALA A 38 5.04 -11.61 18.81
CA ALA A 38 3.70 -12.12 18.57
C ALA A 38 2.73 -11.01 18.15
N PRO A 39 1.85 -11.26 17.17
CA PRO A 39 0.77 -10.33 16.84
C PRO A 39 -0.17 -10.12 18.03
N ARG A 40 -0.70 -8.88 18.17
CA ARG A 40 -1.61 -8.53 19.28
C ARG A 40 -3.05 -9.00 19.10
N GLY A 41 -3.36 -9.62 17.97
CA GLY A 41 -4.71 -10.03 17.61
C GLY A 41 -5.48 -8.96 16.80
N LYS A 42 -6.62 -9.38 16.25
CA LYS A 42 -7.45 -8.51 15.41
C LYS A 42 -8.21 -7.48 16.25
N PRO A 43 -8.36 -6.24 15.76
CA PRO A 43 -9.24 -5.26 16.39
C PRO A 43 -10.72 -5.68 16.27
N HIS A 44 -11.53 -5.20 17.21
CA HIS A 44 -12.98 -5.32 17.19
C HIS A 44 -13.62 -4.07 16.56
N PRO A 45 -14.89 -4.14 16.11
CA PRO A 45 -15.65 -2.96 15.71
C PRO A 45 -15.64 -1.90 16.81
N VAL A 46 -15.42 -0.64 16.43
CA VAL A 46 -15.29 0.49 17.38
C VAL A 46 -16.57 1.29 17.54
N VAL A 47 -17.56 1.05 16.69
CA VAL A 47 -18.88 1.67 16.70
C VAL A 47 -19.95 0.62 16.46
N LYS A 48 -21.18 0.87 16.95
CA LYS A 48 -22.32 0.00 16.70
C LYS A 48 -22.91 0.27 15.30
N PRO A 49 -23.63 -0.69 14.71
CA PRO A 49 -24.34 -0.48 13.46
C PRO A 49 -25.23 0.77 13.50
N GLY A 50 -25.07 1.64 12.49
CA GLY A 50 -25.82 2.90 12.39
C GLY A 50 -25.17 4.11 13.10
N GLU A 51 -24.17 3.94 13.96
CA GLU A 51 -23.50 5.06 14.63
C GLU A 51 -22.53 5.82 13.70
N PHE A 52 -22.00 5.16 12.66
CA PHE A 52 -21.13 5.77 11.67
C PHE A 52 -21.58 5.47 10.25
N PRO A 53 -22.65 6.15 9.76
CA PRO A 53 -23.12 6.00 8.39
C PRO A 53 -22.17 6.66 7.40
N ILE A 54 -21.88 5.91 6.33
CA ILE A 54 -20.98 6.32 5.25
C ILE A 54 -21.68 6.22 3.89
N ALA A 55 -21.09 6.85 2.89
CA ALA A 55 -21.47 6.67 1.49
C ALA A 55 -20.27 6.21 0.66
N ALA A 56 -20.51 5.35 -0.33
CA ALA A 56 -19.55 4.97 -1.36
C ALA A 56 -19.92 5.69 -2.66
N VAL A 57 -18.96 6.44 -3.24
CA VAL A 57 -19.22 7.20 -4.47
C VAL A 57 -18.07 7.04 -5.47
N ARG A 58 -18.37 7.24 -6.77
CA ARG A 58 -17.38 7.20 -7.85
C ARG A 58 -16.57 5.89 -7.79
N LEU A 59 -17.15 4.85 -8.33
CA LEU A 59 -16.71 3.46 -8.25
C LEU A 59 -15.80 3.08 -9.44
N ASP A 60 -14.93 4.00 -9.86
CA ASP A 60 -14.10 3.86 -11.06
C ASP A 60 -12.94 2.88 -10.88
N HIS A 61 -12.56 2.56 -9.63
CA HIS A 61 -11.51 1.60 -9.32
C HIS A 61 -11.94 0.58 -8.26
N GLY A 62 -11.48 -0.68 -8.41
CA GLY A 62 -11.88 -1.80 -7.55
C GLY A 62 -11.48 -1.65 -6.07
N HIS A 63 -10.60 -0.75 -5.71
CA HIS A 63 -10.23 -0.48 -4.32
C HIS A 63 -11.40 0.00 -3.45
N ILE A 64 -12.50 0.50 -4.05
CA ILE A 64 -13.70 0.88 -3.28
C ILE A 64 -14.23 -0.29 -2.45
N TYR A 65 -14.15 -1.52 -2.94
CA TYR A 65 -14.57 -2.71 -2.20
C TYR A 65 -13.70 -2.95 -0.96
N GLY A 66 -12.38 -2.84 -1.09
CA GLY A 66 -11.45 -2.95 0.03
C GLY A 66 -11.64 -1.84 1.08
N ILE A 67 -11.82 -0.60 0.63
CA ILE A 67 -12.13 0.55 1.49
C ILE A 67 -13.41 0.28 2.30
N CYS A 68 -14.49 -0.13 1.63
CA CYS A 68 -15.78 -0.37 2.25
C CYS A 68 -15.76 -1.60 3.17
N ASN A 69 -15.05 -2.68 2.79
CA ASN A 69 -14.87 -3.84 3.67
C ASN A 69 -14.18 -3.46 4.97
N GLY A 70 -13.04 -2.77 4.90
CA GLY A 70 -12.31 -2.37 6.11
C GLY A 70 -13.12 -1.45 7.02
N LEU A 71 -13.87 -0.50 6.44
CA LEU A 71 -14.75 0.39 7.21
C LEU A 71 -15.92 -0.36 7.85
N THR A 72 -16.55 -1.30 7.14
CA THR A 72 -17.68 -2.09 7.69
C THR A 72 -17.22 -3.09 8.74
N GLU A 73 -16.05 -3.73 8.58
CA GLU A 73 -15.43 -4.56 9.62
C GLU A 73 -15.15 -3.77 10.91
N ALA A 74 -14.84 -2.48 10.77
CA ALA A 74 -14.65 -1.58 11.91
C ALA A 74 -15.97 -1.04 12.51
N GLY A 75 -17.13 -1.36 11.93
CA GLY A 75 -18.48 -1.03 12.44
C GLY A 75 -19.24 0.04 11.63
N ALA A 76 -18.63 0.63 10.58
CA ALA A 76 -19.35 1.59 9.75
C ALA A 76 -20.53 0.94 9.00
N THR A 77 -21.56 1.74 8.70
CA THR A 77 -22.74 1.31 7.94
C THR A 77 -22.81 2.05 6.62
N ILE A 78 -22.75 1.32 5.49
CA ILE A 78 -22.91 1.93 4.17
C ILE A 78 -24.40 2.26 3.96
N LYS A 79 -24.73 3.53 4.00
CA LYS A 79 -26.11 4.02 3.76
C LYS A 79 -26.36 4.24 2.28
N TRP A 80 -25.48 4.97 1.60
CA TRP A 80 -25.64 5.32 0.20
C TRP A 80 -24.52 4.76 -0.68
N VAL A 81 -24.89 4.45 -1.93
CA VAL A 81 -23.94 4.23 -3.02
C VAL A 81 -24.34 5.08 -4.22
N TYR A 82 -23.35 5.74 -4.87
CA TYR A 82 -23.58 6.54 -6.06
C TYR A 82 -22.44 6.42 -7.08
N ASP A 83 -22.80 6.18 -8.31
CA ASP A 83 -21.94 6.33 -9.49
C ASP A 83 -22.84 6.78 -10.66
N PRO A 84 -22.33 7.63 -11.59
CA PRO A 84 -23.08 7.96 -12.81
C PRO A 84 -23.44 6.73 -13.68
N ASP A 85 -22.63 5.67 -13.62
CA ASP A 85 -22.90 4.41 -14.29
C ASP A 85 -23.71 3.46 -13.38
N PRO A 86 -25.00 3.20 -13.67
CA PRO A 86 -25.83 2.34 -12.85
C PRO A 86 -25.35 0.88 -12.80
N ARG A 87 -24.53 0.44 -13.77
CA ARG A 87 -23.95 -0.92 -13.77
C ARG A 87 -22.94 -1.08 -12.65
N LYS A 88 -22.13 -0.04 -12.35
CA LYS A 88 -21.19 -0.03 -11.23
C LYS A 88 -21.95 -0.05 -9.90
N VAL A 89 -23.04 0.70 -9.79
CA VAL A 89 -23.92 0.68 -8.60
C VAL A 89 -24.51 -0.72 -8.38
N ALA A 90 -24.97 -1.38 -9.44
CA ALA A 90 -25.51 -2.74 -9.36
C ALA A 90 -24.43 -3.74 -8.91
N ALA A 91 -23.22 -3.66 -9.50
CA ALA A 91 -22.08 -4.51 -9.12
C ALA A 91 -21.65 -4.29 -7.65
N PHE A 92 -21.60 -3.04 -7.20
CA PHE A 92 -21.29 -2.71 -5.80
C PHE A 92 -22.33 -3.28 -4.84
N ARG A 93 -23.62 -3.15 -5.15
CA ARG A 93 -24.70 -3.67 -4.33
C ARG A 93 -24.79 -5.20 -4.29
N ALA A 94 -24.22 -5.88 -5.27
CA ALA A 94 -24.10 -7.35 -5.20
C ALA A 94 -23.22 -7.80 -4.00
N GLN A 95 -22.22 -6.98 -3.62
CA GLN A 95 -21.37 -7.25 -2.44
C GLN A 95 -21.92 -6.56 -1.17
N PHE A 96 -22.52 -5.38 -1.31
CA PHE A 96 -23.07 -4.61 -0.21
C PHE A 96 -24.58 -4.36 -0.41
N PRO A 97 -25.44 -5.39 -0.24
CA PRO A 97 -26.86 -5.32 -0.59
C PRO A 97 -27.63 -4.29 0.24
N GLN A 98 -27.14 -3.95 1.44
CA GLN A 98 -27.74 -2.94 2.32
C GLN A 98 -27.57 -1.50 1.81
N ALA A 99 -26.60 -1.22 0.93
CA ALA A 99 -26.35 0.11 0.40
C ALA A 99 -27.51 0.55 -0.52
N GLN A 100 -28.08 1.72 -0.23
CA GLN A 100 -29.17 2.28 -1.04
C GLN A 100 -28.59 3.09 -2.21
N PRO A 101 -29.12 2.96 -3.44
CA PRO A 101 -28.68 3.79 -4.55
C PRO A 101 -29.16 5.23 -4.36
N ALA A 102 -28.23 6.18 -4.33
CA ALA A 102 -28.53 7.59 -4.36
C ALA A 102 -28.79 8.05 -5.80
N ARG A 103 -29.64 9.05 -5.97
CA ARG A 103 -30.00 9.63 -7.28
C ARG A 103 -28.89 10.54 -7.84
N SER A 104 -28.12 11.15 -6.96
CA SER A 104 -27.02 12.04 -7.32
C SER A 104 -26.00 12.16 -6.18
N LEU A 105 -24.82 12.71 -6.49
CA LEU A 105 -23.82 13.07 -5.49
C LEU A 105 -24.36 14.12 -4.52
N GLU A 106 -25.13 15.08 -5.00
CA GLU A 106 -25.73 16.15 -4.19
C GLU A 106 -26.66 15.57 -3.12
N GLN A 107 -27.41 14.51 -3.45
CA GLN A 107 -28.24 13.82 -2.44
C GLN A 107 -27.38 13.24 -1.32
N VAL A 108 -26.26 12.62 -1.67
CA VAL A 108 -25.31 12.08 -0.67
C VAL A 108 -24.74 13.20 0.19
N LEU A 109 -24.31 14.29 -0.43
CA LEU A 109 -23.67 15.41 0.26
C LEU A 109 -24.66 16.20 1.12
N ALA A 110 -25.92 16.26 0.73
CA ALA A 110 -26.98 16.95 1.50
C ALA A 110 -27.50 16.13 2.70
N ASP A 111 -27.24 14.82 2.75
CA ASP A 111 -27.71 13.96 3.83
C ASP A 111 -26.92 14.24 5.13
N PRO A 112 -27.57 14.79 6.20
CA PRO A 112 -26.88 15.16 7.45
C PRO A 112 -26.38 13.95 8.26
N GLU A 113 -26.89 12.75 8.00
CA GLU A 113 -26.47 11.55 8.73
C GLU A 113 -25.12 11.05 8.23
N ILE A 114 -24.77 11.29 6.96
CA ILE A 114 -23.50 10.83 6.39
C ILE A 114 -22.32 11.55 7.05
N LYS A 115 -21.44 10.78 7.66
CA LYS A 115 -20.23 11.27 8.35
C LYS A 115 -19.01 11.24 7.44
N LEU A 116 -18.92 10.23 6.58
CA LEU A 116 -17.78 9.98 5.71
C LEU A 116 -18.24 9.61 4.30
N VAL A 117 -17.57 10.16 3.30
CA VAL A 117 -17.69 9.72 1.90
C VAL A 117 -16.43 8.97 1.49
N ALA A 118 -16.59 7.70 1.12
CA ALA A 118 -15.53 6.86 0.55
C ALA A 118 -15.60 6.89 -0.98
N ALA A 119 -14.47 7.00 -1.67
CA ALA A 119 -14.44 7.09 -3.12
C ALA A 119 -13.21 6.40 -3.75
N ALA A 120 -13.40 5.86 -4.95
CA ALA A 120 -12.31 5.38 -5.80
C ALA A 120 -12.50 5.92 -7.24
N ALA A 121 -12.59 7.22 -7.36
CA ALA A 121 -12.75 7.96 -8.61
C ALA A 121 -11.52 7.79 -9.54
N VAL A 122 -11.65 8.23 -10.79
CA VAL A 122 -10.50 8.48 -11.68
C VAL A 122 -9.48 9.33 -10.93
N THR A 123 -8.19 9.00 -11.03
CA THR A 123 -7.15 9.59 -10.16
C THR A 123 -7.15 11.12 -10.19
N SER A 124 -7.28 11.73 -11.38
CA SER A 124 -7.34 13.19 -11.52
C SER A 124 -8.56 13.85 -10.88
N GLU A 125 -9.60 13.10 -10.56
CA GLU A 125 -10.85 13.60 -9.99
C GLU A 125 -10.91 13.44 -8.45
N ARG A 126 -10.01 12.67 -7.85
CA ARG A 126 -10.02 12.36 -6.40
C ARG A 126 -9.83 13.60 -5.53
N GLY A 127 -8.87 14.44 -5.88
CA GLY A 127 -8.60 15.71 -5.17
C GLY A 127 -9.78 16.68 -5.20
N PRO A 128 -10.28 17.07 -6.39
CA PRO A 128 -11.46 17.93 -6.53
C PRO A 128 -12.70 17.39 -5.82
N LEU A 129 -12.99 16.09 -5.96
CA LEU A 129 -14.10 15.44 -5.27
C LEU A 129 -13.95 15.53 -3.74
N GLY A 130 -12.74 15.31 -3.22
CA GLY A 130 -12.45 15.44 -1.80
C GLY A 130 -12.72 16.85 -1.30
N CYS A 131 -12.27 17.88 -2.02
CA CYS A 131 -12.57 19.26 -1.67
C CYS A 131 -14.07 19.55 -1.63
N GLN A 132 -14.85 19.02 -2.58
CA GLN A 132 -16.31 19.15 -2.58
C GLN A 132 -16.96 18.46 -1.37
N VAL A 133 -16.53 17.25 -1.02
CA VAL A 133 -17.02 16.49 0.14
C VAL A 133 -16.72 17.23 1.44
N LEU A 134 -15.50 17.72 1.62
CA LEU A 134 -15.10 18.47 2.81
C LEU A 134 -15.89 19.79 2.96
N ALA A 135 -16.12 20.51 1.85
CA ALA A 135 -16.91 21.73 1.83
C ALA A 135 -18.39 21.46 2.20
N ALA A 136 -18.91 20.25 1.91
CA ALA A 136 -20.24 19.82 2.35
C ALA A 136 -20.25 19.35 3.83
N GLY A 137 -19.15 19.54 4.58
CA GLY A 137 -19.07 19.25 6.00
C GLY A 137 -18.89 17.76 6.34
N LYS A 138 -18.43 16.93 5.40
CA LYS A 138 -18.21 15.50 5.60
C LYS A 138 -16.72 15.18 5.53
N ASP A 139 -16.29 14.10 6.17
CA ASP A 139 -14.95 13.57 6.03
C ASP A 139 -14.83 12.79 4.72
N TYR A 140 -13.61 12.67 4.16
CA TYR A 140 -13.36 12.03 2.88
C TYR A 140 -12.27 10.96 2.99
N PHE A 141 -12.52 9.79 2.41
CA PHE A 141 -11.56 8.70 2.32
C PHE A 141 -11.46 8.23 0.88
N THR A 142 -10.33 8.48 0.25
CA THR A 142 -10.13 8.19 -1.17
C THR A 142 -9.10 7.10 -1.41
N ASP A 143 -9.21 6.49 -2.58
CA ASP A 143 -8.16 5.64 -3.12
C ASP A 143 -6.87 6.44 -3.39
N LYS A 144 -5.74 5.74 -3.48
CA LYS A 144 -4.42 6.26 -3.89
C LYS A 144 -4.33 6.26 -5.43
N ALA A 145 -3.57 7.13 -6.05
CA ALA A 145 -3.02 8.38 -5.58
C ALA A 145 -4.14 9.42 -5.41
N PRO A 146 -4.10 10.23 -4.37
CA PRO A 146 -5.19 11.18 -4.12
C PRO A 146 -5.18 12.38 -5.07
N PHE A 147 -4.04 12.65 -5.72
CA PHE A 147 -3.80 13.82 -6.57
C PHE A 147 -2.94 13.45 -7.77
N THR A 148 -3.11 14.17 -8.88
CA THR A 148 -2.24 14.12 -10.05
C THR A 148 -1.36 15.35 -10.20
N THR A 149 -1.62 16.41 -9.42
CA THR A 149 -0.84 17.65 -9.44
C THR A 149 -0.60 18.25 -8.05
N LEU A 150 0.45 19.05 -7.89
CA LEU A 150 0.73 19.78 -6.65
C LEU A 150 -0.33 20.85 -6.33
N GLU A 151 -0.98 21.41 -7.34
CA GLU A 151 -2.08 22.38 -7.20
C GLU A 151 -3.29 21.72 -6.52
N GLN A 152 -3.65 20.50 -6.91
CA GLN A 152 -4.72 19.75 -6.26
C GLN A 152 -4.40 19.47 -4.78
N LEU A 153 -3.15 19.10 -4.48
CA LEU A 153 -2.69 18.91 -3.10
C LEU A 153 -2.75 20.23 -2.30
N ALA A 154 -2.29 21.35 -2.87
CA ALA A 154 -2.36 22.64 -2.22
C ALA A 154 -3.80 23.08 -1.93
N GLN A 155 -4.71 22.86 -2.87
CA GLN A 155 -6.14 23.12 -2.68
C GLN A 155 -6.74 22.24 -1.57
N ALA A 156 -6.43 20.95 -1.56
CA ALA A 156 -6.89 20.03 -0.52
C ALA A 156 -6.40 20.43 0.88
N ARG A 157 -5.12 20.85 1.00
CA ARG A 157 -4.56 21.42 2.25
C ARG A 157 -5.36 22.64 2.73
N ALA A 158 -5.67 23.56 1.83
CA ALA A 158 -6.43 24.75 2.16
C ALA A 158 -7.85 24.43 2.63
N VAL A 159 -8.53 23.49 1.95
CA VAL A 159 -9.89 23.08 2.31
C VAL A 159 -9.91 22.30 3.64
N VAL A 160 -8.94 21.43 3.89
CA VAL A 160 -8.81 20.76 5.21
C VAL A 160 -8.62 21.80 6.31
N ALA A 161 -7.73 22.78 6.11
CA ALA A 161 -7.46 23.83 7.09
C ALA A 161 -8.69 24.71 7.37
N SER A 162 -9.50 25.03 6.36
CA SER A 162 -10.69 25.87 6.52
C SER A 162 -11.91 25.15 7.09
N THR A 163 -12.04 23.84 6.83
CA THR A 163 -13.23 23.05 7.25
C THR A 163 -13.00 22.25 8.53
N GLY A 164 -11.76 21.96 8.91
CA GLY A 164 -11.41 21.03 9.97
C GLY A 164 -11.84 19.60 9.69
N ARG A 165 -12.23 19.28 8.43
CA ARG A 165 -12.60 17.95 7.99
C ARG A 165 -11.37 17.16 7.60
N LYS A 166 -11.49 15.82 7.55
CA LYS A 166 -10.38 14.91 7.29
C LYS A 166 -10.38 14.45 5.85
N PHE A 167 -9.22 14.53 5.20
CA PHE A 167 -8.95 14.00 3.88
C PHE A 167 -7.97 12.84 4.01
N PHE A 168 -8.42 11.60 3.97
CA PHE A 168 -7.59 10.43 4.11
C PHE A 168 -7.41 9.66 2.81
N VAL A 169 -6.30 8.90 2.73
CA VAL A 169 -5.87 8.17 1.53
C VAL A 169 -5.67 6.69 1.87
N TYR A 170 -6.22 5.83 1.02
CA TYR A 170 -6.13 4.39 1.15
C TYR A 170 -4.76 3.85 0.68
N TYR A 171 -3.74 4.04 1.49
CA TYR A 171 -2.43 3.42 1.25
C TYR A 171 -2.46 1.93 1.63
N SER A 172 -3.23 1.14 0.87
CA SER A 172 -3.63 -0.24 1.20
C SER A 172 -2.47 -1.20 1.43
N GLU A 173 -1.33 -1.01 0.75
CA GLU A 173 -0.19 -1.91 0.89
C GLU A 173 0.44 -1.92 2.29
N ARG A 174 0.06 -0.98 3.16
CA ARG A 174 0.33 -1.03 4.60
C ARG A 174 -0.96 -1.06 5.41
N LEU A 175 -1.93 -0.21 5.10
CA LEU A 175 -3.13 -0.02 5.94
C LEU A 175 -4.09 -1.22 5.88
N HIS A 176 -4.04 -2.00 4.81
CA HIS A 176 -4.87 -3.18 4.58
C HIS A 176 -4.01 -4.41 4.24
N ASN A 177 -2.83 -4.50 4.86
CA ASN A 177 -1.91 -5.62 4.79
C ASN A 177 -1.37 -5.91 6.18
N GLU A 178 -1.51 -7.14 6.65
CA GLU A 178 -1.19 -7.52 8.02
C GLU A 178 0.32 -7.49 8.28
N ALA A 179 1.16 -7.89 7.33
CA ALA A 179 2.62 -7.75 7.44
C ALA A 179 3.05 -6.29 7.54
N GLY A 180 2.44 -5.40 6.76
CA GLY A 180 2.70 -3.95 6.81
C GLY A 180 2.29 -3.31 8.14
N MET A 181 1.13 -3.72 8.69
CA MET A 181 0.68 -3.28 10.00
C MET A 181 1.57 -3.81 11.12
N PHE A 182 1.97 -5.07 11.04
CA PHE A 182 2.86 -5.70 12.03
C PHE A 182 4.27 -5.08 11.99
N ALA A 183 4.81 -4.80 10.79
CA ALA A 183 6.08 -4.09 10.67
C ALA A 183 6.05 -2.72 11.36
N THR A 184 4.93 -2.00 11.29
CA THR A 184 4.75 -0.73 12.02
C THR A 184 4.89 -0.93 13.53
N ASP A 185 4.35 -2.03 14.09
CA ASP A 185 4.52 -2.37 15.51
C ASP A 185 5.97 -2.67 15.86
N LEU A 186 6.66 -3.45 15.02
CA LEU A 186 8.08 -3.78 15.21
C LEU A 186 8.98 -2.53 15.18
N MET A 187 8.69 -1.59 14.27
CA MET A 187 9.41 -0.30 14.21
C MET A 187 9.15 0.53 15.46
N THR A 188 7.92 0.61 15.93
CA THR A 188 7.57 1.33 17.17
C THR A 188 8.26 0.72 18.40
N GLN A 189 8.47 -0.60 18.41
CA GLN A 189 9.20 -1.31 19.45
C GLN A 189 10.74 -1.16 19.34
N GLY A 190 11.24 -0.63 18.23
CA GLY A 190 12.67 -0.46 17.99
C GLY A 190 13.43 -1.79 17.80
N VAL A 191 12.76 -2.84 17.30
CA VAL A 191 13.29 -4.22 17.18
C VAL A 191 14.64 -4.27 16.45
N ILE A 192 14.80 -3.49 15.39
CA ILE A 192 16.04 -3.44 14.60
C ILE A 192 16.88 -2.16 14.85
N GLY A 193 16.57 -1.43 15.92
CA GLY A 193 17.21 -0.16 16.22
C GLY A 193 16.81 0.98 15.29
N ARG A 194 17.72 1.94 15.05
CA ARG A 194 17.45 3.05 14.12
C ARG A 194 17.47 2.54 12.67
N VAL A 195 16.44 2.84 11.91
CA VAL A 195 16.37 2.46 10.48
C VAL A 195 17.40 3.25 9.67
N ILE A 196 18.14 2.54 8.84
CA ILE A 196 19.17 3.07 7.93
C ILE A 196 18.61 3.17 6.51
N GLN A 197 17.90 2.11 6.06
CA GLN A 197 17.38 2.04 4.71
C GLN A 197 16.10 1.23 4.61
N VAL A 198 15.20 1.67 3.73
CA VAL A 198 14.05 0.91 3.25
C VAL A 198 14.20 0.68 1.75
N VAL A 199 14.09 -0.56 1.31
CA VAL A 199 14.05 -0.95 -0.11
C VAL A 199 12.71 -1.59 -0.38
N SER A 200 11.95 -1.04 -1.33
CA SER A 200 10.64 -1.53 -1.71
C SER A 200 10.61 -1.97 -3.17
N LEU A 201 10.19 -3.19 -3.42
CA LEU A 201 9.95 -3.75 -4.74
C LEU A 201 8.44 -4.03 -4.84
N ALA A 202 7.75 -3.28 -5.68
CA ALA A 202 6.29 -3.34 -5.78
C ALA A 202 5.81 -3.57 -7.23
N PRO A 203 6.11 -4.76 -7.79
CA PRO A 203 5.58 -5.15 -9.09
C PRO A 203 4.08 -5.43 -9.02
N HIS A 204 3.35 -5.03 -10.06
CA HIS A 204 1.91 -5.27 -10.22
C HIS A 204 1.62 -5.96 -11.55
N ARG A 205 0.54 -6.74 -11.59
CA ARG A 205 0.03 -7.26 -12.86
C ARG A 205 -0.79 -6.19 -13.57
N LEU A 206 -0.43 -5.87 -14.80
CA LEU A 206 -1.13 -4.84 -15.57
C LEU A 206 -2.58 -5.25 -15.86
N SER A 207 -2.82 -6.52 -16.24
CA SER A 207 -4.14 -7.02 -16.68
C SER A 207 -4.76 -6.08 -17.72
N LYS A 208 -3.98 -5.72 -18.76
CA LYS A 208 -4.23 -4.63 -19.71
C LYS A 208 -5.64 -4.64 -20.30
N ALA A 209 -6.14 -5.82 -20.68
CA ALA A 209 -7.47 -5.96 -21.30
C ALA A 209 -8.64 -5.55 -20.39
N SER A 210 -8.44 -5.50 -19.07
CA SER A 210 -9.47 -5.13 -18.11
C SER A 210 -9.35 -3.67 -17.63
N ARG A 211 -8.29 -2.95 -18.02
CA ARG A 211 -8.09 -1.56 -17.60
C ARG A 211 -8.98 -0.61 -18.40
N PRO A 212 -9.60 0.37 -17.74
CA PRO A 212 -10.36 1.41 -18.42
C PRO A 212 -9.41 2.34 -19.20
N ALA A 213 -9.91 2.97 -20.27
CA ALA A 213 -9.11 3.82 -21.13
C ALA A 213 -8.36 4.94 -20.38
N TRP A 214 -8.98 5.56 -19.39
CA TRP A 214 -8.36 6.64 -18.59
C TRP A 214 -7.06 6.23 -17.90
N PHE A 215 -6.89 4.94 -17.62
CA PHE A 215 -5.69 4.41 -16.96
C PHE A 215 -4.41 4.57 -17.80
N PHE A 216 -4.56 4.70 -19.11
CA PHE A 216 -3.45 4.89 -20.06
C PHE A 216 -3.24 6.37 -20.44
N GLU A 217 -4.07 7.28 -19.93
CA GLU A 217 -3.98 8.73 -20.17
C GLU A 217 -3.23 9.39 -19.03
N ARG A 218 -2.06 9.99 -19.32
CA ARG A 218 -1.14 10.54 -18.29
C ARG A 218 -1.81 11.52 -17.33
N ASP A 219 -2.63 12.42 -17.86
CA ASP A 219 -3.31 13.45 -17.06
C ASP A 219 -4.39 12.87 -16.13
N LYS A 220 -4.97 11.72 -16.47
CA LYS A 220 -5.96 11.04 -15.66
C LYS A 220 -5.35 10.05 -14.68
N PHE A 221 -4.32 9.32 -15.11
CA PHE A 221 -3.64 8.30 -14.32
C PHE A 221 -2.67 8.90 -13.28
N GLY A 222 -1.97 9.98 -13.64
CA GLY A 222 -1.03 10.67 -12.75
C GLY A 222 0.41 10.16 -12.79
N GLY A 223 0.68 9.03 -13.45
CA GLY A 223 2.00 8.41 -13.57
C GLY A 223 2.27 7.32 -12.50
N ILE A 224 3.22 6.44 -12.82
CA ILE A 224 3.46 5.23 -12.03
C ILE A 224 4.01 5.51 -10.63
N LEU A 225 4.84 6.56 -10.47
CA LEU A 225 5.36 6.96 -9.15
C LEU A 225 4.27 7.59 -8.28
N CYS A 226 3.24 8.21 -8.87
CA CYS A 226 2.05 8.64 -8.15
C CYS A 226 1.15 7.45 -7.83
N ASP A 227 0.86 6.59 -8.81
CA ASP A 227 -0.09 5.49 -8.64
C ASP A 227 0.43 4.41 -7.68
N ILE A 228 1.46 3.66 -8.04
CA ILE A 228 2.00 2.61 -7.17
C ILE A 228 2.94 3.22 -6.14
N GLY A 229 3.86 4.10 -6.55
CA GLY A 229 4.92 4.65 -5.69
C GLY A 229 4.41 5.34 -4.43
N SER A 230 3.20 5.91 -4.46
CA SER A 230 2.60 6.57 -3.29
C SER A 230 2.50 5.65 -2.06
N HIS A 231 2.25 4.35 -2.25
CA HIS A 231 2.28 3.36 -1.17
C HIS A 231 3.66 3.26 -0.53
N GLN A 232 4.71 3.23 -1.35
CA GLN A 232 6.08 3.02 -0.89
C GLN A 232 6.63 4.25 -0.19
N PHE A 233 6.25 5.44 -0.63
CA PHE A 233 6.62 6.68 0.05
C PHE A 233 5.93 6.79 1.42
N GLU A 234 4.67 6.39 1.53
CA GLU A 234 3.95 6.32 2.81
C GLU A 234 4.61 5.32 3.78
N GLN A 235 4.95 4.12 3.28
CA GLN A 235 5.64 3.10 4.07
C GLN A 235 7.02 3.56 4.53
N PHE A 236 7.78 4.23 3.67
CA PHE A 236 9.07 4.80 4.02
C PHE A 236 8.95 5.80 5.16
N LEU A 237 8.05 6.78 5.07
CA LEU A 237 7.81 7.75 6.14
C LEU A 237 7.43 7.05 7.46
N THR A 238 6.56 6.05 7.37
CA THR A 238 6.11 5.29 8.55
C THR A 238 7.25 4.51 9.20
N TYR A 239 8.00 3.71 8.42
CA TYR A 239 9.01 2.81 8.99
C TYR A 239 10.25 3.54 9.48
N THR A 240 10.54 4.73 8.95
CA THR A 240 11.69 5.55 9.35
C THR A 240 11.34 6.65 10.34
N ALA A 241 10.06 6.83 10.66
CA ALA A 241 9.54 7.99 11.41
C ALA A 241 9.93 9.33 10.78
N ALA A 242 10.23 9.36 9.47
CA ALA A 242 10.51 10.59 8.75
C ALA A 242 9.22 11.37 8.52
N THR A 243 9.29 12.69 8.67
CA THR A 243 8.19 13.62 8.40
C THR A 243 8.39 14.40 7.11
N ASP A 244 9.58 14.27 6.50
CA ASP A 244 9.94 14.88 5.22
C ASP A 244 11.07 14.09 4.56
N ALA A 245 11.21 14.23 3.24
CA ALA A 245 12.30 13.62 2.48
C ALA A 245 12.64 14.43 1.23
N LYS A 246 13.86 14.22 0.74
CA LYS A 246 14.34 14.77 -0.53
C LYS A 246 14.46 13.66 -1.57
N ILE A 247 13.90 13.87 -2.75
CA ILE A 247 14.13 13.01 -3.91
C ILE A 247 15.55 13.25 -4.42
N THR A 248 16.34 12.19 -4.51
CA THR A 248 17.72 12.25 -5.01
C THR A 248 17.88 11.67 -6.41
N HIS A 249 16.96 10.80 -6.80
CA HIS A 249 16.90 10.19 -8.11
C HIS A 249 15.47 9.73 -8.40
N ALA A 250 15.02 9.88 -9.65
CA ALA A 250 13.78 9.28 -10.13
C ALA A 250 13.86 9.05 -11.63
N VAL A 251 13.38 7.89 -12.09
CA VAL A 251 13.23 7.57 -13.52
C VAL A 251 11.90 6.87 -13.76
N ILE A 252 11.38 7.05 -14.97
CA ILE A 252 10.16 6.40 -15.47
C ILE A 252 10.39 5.90 -16.89
N GLY A 253 9.67 4.86 -17.30
CA GLY A 253 9.75 4.33 -18.66
C GLY A 253 8.48 3.65 -19.11
N ASN A 254 8.40 3.42 -20.43
CA ASN A 254 7.41 2.58 -21.06
C ASN A 254 8.13 1.56 -21.95
N PHE A 255 8.34 0.36 -21.44
CA PHE A 255 9.17 -0.66 -22.07
C PHE A 255 8.37 -1.65 -22.93
N ALA A 256 7.08 -1.89 -22.60
CA ALA A 256 6.30 -2.95 -23.20
C ALA A 256 4.90 -2.53 -23.70
N ASN A 257 4.55 -1.25 -23.63
CA ASN A 257 3.23 -0.76 -24.02
C ASN A 257 3.31 0.41 -25.03
N PRO A 258 3.92 0.21 -26.22
CA PRO A 258 4.11 1.27 -27.22
C PRO A 258 2.80 1.79 -27.82
N ASP A 259 1.73 1.00 -27.76
CA ASP A 259 0.36 1.39 -28.15
C ASP A 259 -0.29 2.39 -27.18
N HIS A 260 0.31 2.59 -26.00
CA HIS A 260 -0.10 3.59 -25.02
C HIS A 260 1.09 4.51 -24.68
N PRO A 261 1.49 5.43 -25.54
CA PRO A 261 2.74 6.19 -25.40
C PRO A 261 2.79 7.12 -24.19
N GLN A 262 1.65 7.46 -23.60
CA GLN A 262 1.55 8.24 -22.37
C GLN A 262 1.67 7.38 -21.10
N PHE A 263 1.55 6.07 -21.23
CA PHE A 263 1.62 5.15 -20.11
C PHE A 263 3.05 4.97 -19.62
N GLU A 264 3.18 4.60 -18.36
CA GLU A 264 4.45 4.26 -17.71
C GLU A 264 4.28 2.88 -17.08
N ASP A 265 5.09 1.92 -17.54
CA ASP A 265 5.06 0.55 -17.02
C ASP A 265 6.20 0.23 -16.07
N PHE A 266 7.13 1.18 -15.89
CA PHE A 266 8.25 1.12 -14.97
C PHE A 266 8.54 2.46 -14.34
N GLY A 267 8.91 2.44 -13.05
CA GLY A 267 9.42 3.60 -12.33
C GLY A 267 10.28 3.19 -11.15
N GLU A 268 11.30 4.02 -10.87
CA GLU A 268 12.07 3.92 -9.63
C GLU A 268 12.39 5.29 -9.06
N ALA A 269 12.63 5.33 -7.74
CA ALA A 269 13.05 6.55 -7.06
C ALA A 269 13.96 6.24 -5.86
N CYS A 270 14.87 7.17 -5.56
CA CYS A 270 15.66 7.20 -4.34
C CYS A 270 15.36 8.46 -3.53
N LEU A 271 15.26 8.32 -2.21
CA LEU A 271 15.00 9.41 -1.29
C LEU A 271 15.95 9.37 -0.10
N VAL A 272 16.13 10.54 0.52
CA VAL A 272 16.77 10.69 1.82
C VAL A 272 15.77 11.40 2.75
N GLY A 273 15.38 10.73 3.84
CA GLY A 273 14.50 11.29 4.85
C GLY A 273 15.21 12.29 5.76
N ASN A 274 14.44 13.16 6.42
CA ASN A 274 14.99 14.05 7.44
C ASN A 274 15.58 13.34 8.66
N THR A 275 15.28 12.04 8.85
CA THR A 275 15.93 11.13 9.80
C THR A 275 17.29 10.58 9.31
N GLN A 276 17.74 10.98 8.12
CA GLN A 276 18.90 10.47 7.39
C GLN A 276 18.75 8.99 6.92
N ALA A 277 17.56 8.42 7.00
CA ALA A 277 17.28 7.12 6.41
C ALA A 277 17.17 7.24 4.88
N LEU A 278 17.66 6.21 4.20
CA LEU A 278 17.63 6.10 2.74
C LEU A 278 16.41 5.30 2.29
N ASN A 279 15.89 5.63 1.12
CA ASN A 279 14.86 4.84 0.46
C ASN A 279 15.24 4.50 -0.98
N TYR A 280 14.91 3.28 -1.41
CA TYR A 280 14.87 2.89 -2.81
C TYR A 280 13.51 2.24 -3.10
N VAL A 281 12.89 2.70 -4.16
CA VAL A 281 11.60 2.20 -4.62
C VAL A 281 11.70 1.78 -6.08
N ARG A 282 11.26 0.57 -6.42
CA ARG A 282 10.94 0.15 -7.77
C ARG A 282 9.46 -0.23 -7.85
N VAL A 283 8.77 0.34 -8.82
CA VAL A 283 7.37 0.04 -9.15
C VAL A 283 7.27 -0.34 -10.63
N ASP A 284 6.47 -1.34 -10.94
CA ASP A 284 6.35 -1.79 -12.32
C ASP A 284 5.04 -2.54 -12.58
N TRP A 285 4.69 -2.70 -13.86
CA TRP A 285 3.54 -3.45 -14.35
C TRP A 285 3.95 -4.77 -15.03
N PHE A 286 5.04 -5.41 -14.52
CA PHE A 286 5.64 -6.59 -15.12
C PHE A 286 5.43 -7.89 -14.34
N THR A 287 4.49 -7.95 -13.40
CA THR A 287 4.14 -9.22 -12.76
C THR A 287 3.59 -10.19 -13.81
N PRO A 288 4.25 -11.35 -14.04
CA PRO A 288 3.83 -12.31 -15.03
C PRO A 288 2.54 -13.04 -14.63
N ASP A 289 1.79 -13.55 -15.63
CA ASP A 289 0.53 -14.25 -15.40
C ASP A 289 0.70 -15.57 -14.62
N GLY A 290 1.88 -16.17 -14.66
CA GLY A 290 2.21 -17.40 -13.90
C GLY A 290 2.35 -17.20 -12.39
N LEU A 291 2.37 -15.97 -11.86
CA LEU A 291 2.36 -15.75 -10.43
C LEU A 291 0.95 -16.00 -9.86
N SER A 292 0.85 -16.66 -8.72
CA SER A 292 -0.44 -16.97 -8.06
C SER A 292 -1.23 -15.75 -7.60
N THR A 293 -0.57 -14.60 -7.43
CA THR A 293 -1.18 -13.32 -7.01
C THR A 293 -0.90 -12.19 -8.00
N TRP A 294 -1.46 -11.03 -7.75
CA TRP A 294 -1.36 -9.85 -8.61
C TRP A 294 0.02 -9.15 -8.58
N GLY A 295 0.85 -9.44 -7.56
CA GLY A 295 2.17 -8.86 -7.40
C GLY A 295 3.00 -9.54 -6.30
N ASP A 296 4.32 -9.51 -6.43
CA ASP A 296 5.27 -9.96 -5.40
C ASP A 296 5.85 -8.75 -4.66
N GLY A 297 5.01 -8.10 -3.85
CA GLY A 297 5.41 -6.93 -3.07
C GLY A 297 6.35 -7.29 -1.93
N ARG A 298 7.60 -6.80 -2.01
CA ARG A 298 8.63 -7.01 -0.99
C ARG A 298 9.12 -5.69 -0.41
N THR A 299 9.37 -5.69 0.89
CA THR A 299 10.00 -4.56 1.58
C THR A 299 11.13 -5.07 2.46
N PHE A 300 12.33 -4.51 2.28
CA PHE A 300 13.50 -4.79 3.11
C PHE A 300 13.81 -3.57 3.96
N ILE A 301 13.92 -3.75 5.26
CA ILE A 301 14.21 -2.67 6.22
C ILE A 301 15.51 -3.01 6.93
N LEU A 302 16.53 -2.19 6.71
CA LEU A 302 17.82 -2.29 7.39
C LEU A 302 17.85 -1.34 8.56
N GLY A 303 18.12 -1.86 9.74
CA GLY A 303 18.35 -1.10 10.97
C GLY A 303 19.75 -1.31 11.54
N THR A 304 20.11 -0.56 12.58
CA THR A 304 21.42 -0.64 13.24
C THR A 304 21.61 -1.92 14.06
N LYS A 305 20.53 -2.69 14.31
CA LYS A 305 20.56 -3.89 15.18
C LYS A 305 19.94 -5.12 14.50
N GLY A 306 19.54 -5.02 13.24
CA GLY A 306 18.92 -6.13 12.52
C GLY A 306 18.27 -5.71 11.22
N THR A 307 17.60 -6.67 10.60
CA THR A 307 16.88 -6.48 9.33
C THR A 307 15.48 -7.08 9.41
N ILE A 308 14.55 -6.51 8.63
CA ILE A 308 13.23 -7.08 8.40
C ILE A 308 13.01 -7.21 6.89
N GLU A 309 12.47 -8.35 6.45
CA GLU A 309 11.91 -8.53 5.12
C GLU A 309 10.41 -8.81 5.25
N LEU A 310 9.62 -8.09 4.46
CA LEU A 310 8.18 -8.34 4.31
C LEU A 310 7.93 -8.98 2.94
N ARG A 311 7.21 -10.10 2.93
CA ARG A 311 6.62 -10.72 1.74
C ARG A 311 5.11 -10.64 1.90
N LYS A 312 4.51 -9.60 1.30
CA LYS A 312 3.15 -9.19 1.61
C LYS A 312 2.09 -10.13 1.02
N TYR A 313 2.34 -10.70 -0.15
CA TYR A 313 1.29 -11.37 -0.93
C TYR A 313 1.62 -12.81 -1.29
N VAL A 314 2.88 -13.19 -1.31
CA VAL A 314 3.34 -14.53 -1.68
C VAL A 314 4.80 -14.72 -1.24
N ASP A 315 5.19 -15.95 -0.92
CA ASP A 315 6.59 -16.36 -0.85
C ASP A 315 6.90 -17.21 -2.10
N VAL A 316 7.42 -16.56 -3.15
CA VAL A 316 7.55 -17.13 -4.51
C VAL A 316 8.19 -18.50 -4.51
N ALA A 317 7.51 -19.46 -5.18
CA ALA A 317 7.93 -20.87 -5.33
C ALA A 317 8.08 -21.64 -4.01
N ARG A 318 7.60 -21.10 -2.90
CA ARG A 318 7.70 -21.73 -1.59
C ARG A 318 6.34 -21.84 -0.88
N ASP A 319 5.56 -20.75 -0.89
CA ASP A 319 4.33 -20.65 -0.15
C ASP A 319 3.41 -19.64 -0.86
N ASP A 320 2.19 -20.01 -1.19
CA ASP A 320 1.20 -19.16 -1.84
C ASP A 320 0.34 -18.37 -0.84
N THR A 321 0.59 -18.51 0.46
CA THR A 321 -0.03 -17.70 1.51
C THR A 321 0.59 -16.30 1.59
N THR A 322 -0.03 -15.41 2.35
CA THR A 322 0.32 -14.00 2.44
C THR A 322 0.96 -13.63 3.79
N ASP A 323 1.47 -12.40 3.88
CA ASP A 323 1.81 -11.73 5.14
C ASP A 323 2.92 -12.43 5.94
N HIS A 324 4.03 -12.75 5.26
CA HIS A 324 5.24 -13.28 5.89
C HIS A 324 6.18 -12.15 6.32
N VAL A 325 6.67 -12.23 7.55
CA VAL A 325 7.65 -11.32 8.12
C VAL A 325 8.89 -12.10 8.55
N TYR A 326 10.04 -11.74 7.99
CA TYR A 326 11.34 -12.30 8.34
C TYR A 326 12.14 -11.25 9.11
N ILE A 327 12.64 -11.62 10.27
CA ILE A 327 13.43 -10.75 11.14
C ILE A 327 14.77 -11.44 11.38
N THR A 328 15.87 -10.71 11.21
CA THR A 328 17.18 -11.15 11.67
C THR A 328 17.72 -10.09 12.63
N ASP A 329 18.03 -10.50 13.85
CA ASP A 329 18.62 -9.66 14.91
C ASP A 329 19.85 -10.31 15.52
N GLU A 330 20.42 -9.71 16.58
CA GLU A 330 21.61 -10.22 17.27
C GLU A 330 21.42 -11.64 17.88
N LYS A 331 20.20 -12.14 17.97
CA LYS A 331 19.86 -13.41 18.62
C LYS A 331 19.47 -14.50 17.66
N GLY A 332 19.19 -14.17 16.40
CA GLY A 332 18.87 -15.19 15.40
C GLY A 332 17.97 -14.73 14.27
N GLU A 333 17.40 -15.73 13.62
CA GLU A 333 16.51 -15.59 12.48
C GLU A 333 15.09 -16.02 12.86
N HIS A 334 14.11 -15.20 12.52
CA HIS A 334 12.70 -15.43 12.84
C HIS A 334 11.85 -15.33 11.57
N ARG A 335 10.96 -16.29 11.33
CA ARG A 335 9.87 -16.20 10.37
C ARG A 335 8.56 -16.13 11.15
N ILE A 336 7.73 -15.15 10.87
CA ILE A 336 6.44 -14.93 11.50
C ILE A 336 5.40 -14.81 10.40
N ASP A 337 4.45 -15.73 10.35
CA ASP A 337 3.31 -15.70 9.44
C ASP A 337 2.14 -15.03 10.18
N VAL A 338 1.78 -13.83 9.73
CA VAL A 338 0.84 -12.95 10.46
C VAL A 338 -0.55 -12.89 9.82
N ALA A 339 -0.77 -13.56 8.69
CA ALA A 339 -2.06 -13.63 8.03
C ALA A 339 -3.17 -14.07 8.99
N GLY A 340 -4.23 -13.31 9.08
CA GLY A 340 -5.36 -13.56 9.97
C GLY A 340 -5.12 -13.28 11.46
N LYS A 341 -3.95 -12.73 11.86
CA LYS A 341 -3.55 -12.57 13.26
C LYS A 341 -3.42 -11.12 13.73
N VAL A 342 -3.26 -10.16 12.83
CA VAL A 342 -3.04 -8.73 13.13
C VAL A 342 -4.29 -7.90 12.90
N GLY A 343 -4.95 -8.10 11.76
CA GLY A 343 -6.09 -7.32 11.31
C GLY A 343 -5.72 -5.89 10.94
N TYR A 344 -6.74 -5.08 10.71
CA TYR A 344 -6.59 -3.76 10.08
C TYR A 344 -7.06 -2.64 11.00
N ARG A 345 -6.33 -2.41 12.10
CA ARG A 345 -6.68 -1.44 13.14
C ARG A 345 -6.84 0.00 12.63
N PHE A 346 -6.23 0.33 11.49
CA PHE A 346 -6.33 1.65 10.87
C PHE A 346 -7.79 2.09 10.73
N PHE A 347 -8.67 1.21 10.21
CA PHE A 347 -10.06 1.58 9.92
C PHE A 347 -10.84 1.96 11.19
N GLY A 348 -10.68 1.20 12.28
CA GLY A 348 -11.29 1.54 13.56
C GLY A 348 -10.73 2.85 14.15
N GLN A 349 -9.41 3.00 14.16
CA GLN A 349 -8.76 4.24 14.59
C GLN A 349 -9.21 5.44 13.76
N PHE A 350 -9.34 5.26 12.44
CA PHE A 350 -9.80 6.31 11.53
C PHE A 350 -11.27 6.72 11.79
N ILE A 351 -12.17 5.76 12.05
CA ILE A 351 -13.55 6.07 12.47
C ILE A 351 -13.54 6.91 13.75
N LEU A 352 -12.74 6.50 14.75
CA LEU A 352 -12.62 7.26 16.00
C LEU A 352 -12.01 8.65 15.78
N ASP A 353 -11.03 8.78 14.87
CA ASP A 353 -10.47 10.09 14.49
C ASP A 353 -11.53 11.00 13.83
N CYS A 354 -12.41 10.44 13.01
CA CYS A 354 -13.53 11.19 12.44
C CYS A 354 -14.52 11.65 13.52
N LEU A 355 -14.83 10.81 14.50
CA LEU A 355 -15.76 11.13 15.58
C LEU A 355 -15.18 12.13 16.58
N ASN A 356 -13.93 11.92 17.00
CA ASN A 356 -13.28 12.65 18.06
C ASN A 356 -12.41 13.81 17.58
N ARG A 357 -12.26 13.99 16.26
CA ARG A 357 -11.37 14.99 15.63
C ARG A 357 -9.89 14.82 16.04
N THR A 358 -9.46 13.59 16.30
CA THR A 358 -8.07 13.20 16.58
C THR A 358 -7.32 12.75 15.30
N GLU A 359 -6.05 12.37 15.42
CA GLU A 359 -5.19 11.90 14.32
C GLU A 359 -4.35 10.69 14.76
N ILE A 360 -4.99 9.68 15.38
CA ILE A 360 -4.34 8.48 15.92
C ILE A 360 -4.03 7.47 14.81
N ALA A 361 -4.92 7.32 13.84
CA ALA A 361 -4.75 6.38 12.73
C ALA A 361 -3.59 6.79 11.81
N MET A 362 -3.58 8.07 11.46
CA MET A 362 -2.58 8.72 10.62
C MET A 362 -2.80 10.23 10.72
N THR A 363 -1.73 11.01 10.80
CA THR A 363 -1.88 12.47 10.76
C THR A 363 -2.20 12.93 9.34
N GLN A 364 -2.96 14.02 9.22
CA GLN A 364 -3.26 14.63 7.93
C GLN A 364 -1.96 15.08 7.22
N ALA A 365 -1.00 15.56 8.00
CA ALA A 365 0.32 15.94 7.51
C ALA A 365 1.06 14.76 6.86
N HIS A 366 1.03 13.56 7.48
CA HIS A 366 1.65 12.36 6.95
C HIS A 366 1.01 11.91 5.64
N ALA A 367 -0.33 11.84 5.60
CA ALA A 367 -1.05 11.43 4.39
C ALA A 367 -0.72 12.35 3.19
N PHE A 368 -0.68 13.67 3.44
CA PHE A 368 -0.35 14.65 2.39
C PHE A 368 1.14 14.69 2.05
N LYS A 369 2.04 14.41 3.00
CA LYS A 369 3.48 14.32 2.70
C LYS A 369 3.79 13.13 1.80
N ALA A 370 3.19 11.97 2.03
CA ALA A 370 3.35 10.83 1.14
C ALA A 370 2.88 11.13 -0.29
N ALA A 371 1.72 11.80 -0.44
CA ALA A 371 1.23 12.27 -1.74
C ALA A 371 2.17 13.30 -2.38
N GLU A 372 2.67 14.27 -1.60
CA GLU A 372 3.62 15.28 -2.08
C GLU A 372 4.90 14.65 -2.63
N LEU A 373 5.48 13.70 -1.90
CA LEU A 373 6.70 13.01 -2.34
C LEU A 373 6.47 12.23 -3.64
N SER A 374 5.29 11.60 -3.80
CA SER A 374 4.98 10.90 -5.06
C SER A 374 4.83 11.84 -6.24
N LEU A 375 4.20 13.00 -6.06
CA LEU A 375 4.07 14.04 -7.07
C LEU A 375 5.44 14.65 -7.44
N LEU A 376 6.28 14.91 -6.44
CA LEU A 376 7.63 15.44 -6.66
C LEU A 376 8.52 14.43 -7.37
N ALA A 377 8.50 13.16 -6.97
CA ALA A 377 9.25 12.11 -7.64
C ALA A 377 8.81 11.95 -9.10
N GLN A 378 7.51 11.98 -9.36
CA GLN A 378 6.96 11.90 -10.70
C GLN A 378 7.34 13.13 -11.58
N ALA A 379 7.32 14.34 -11.00
CA ALA A 379 7.66 15.57 -11.71
C ALA A 379 9.17 15.68 -12.02
N GLN A 380 10.02 15.13 -11.15
CA GLN A 380 11.49 15.14 -11.29
C GLN A 380 12.03 13.95 -12.09
N ALA A 381 11.18 12.95 -12.39
CA ALA A 381 11.62 11.72 -13.02
C ALA A 381 12.15 11.96 -14.44
N GLN A 382 13.35 11.46 -14.71
CA GLN A 382 13.85 11.34 -16.06
C GLN A 382 13.07 10.25 -16.81
N ARG A 383 12.47 10.60 -17.94
CA ARG A 383 11.85 9.61 -18.82
C ARG A 383 12.92 8.90 -19.63
N LEU A 384 13.00 7.58 -19.49
CA LEU A 384 13.88 6.76 -20.30
C LEU A 384 13.30 6.63 -21.72
N VAL A 385 14.18 6.85 -22.71
CA VAL A 385 13.84 6.59 -24.11
C VAL A 385 14.06 5.11 -24.37
N THR A 386 12.97 4.35 -24.39
CA THR A 386 13.03 2.94 -24.76
C THR A 386 13.04 2.88 -26.29
N SER A 387 14.15 2.45 -26.90
CA SER A 387 14.15 2.11 -28.31
C SER A 387 13.09 1.05 -28.56
N ALA A 388 12.15 1.31 -29.48
CA ALA A 388 11.26 0.28 -29.94
C ALA A 388 12.12 -0.93 -30.32
N ALA A 389 11.83 -2.10 -29.74
CA ALA A 389 12.48 -3.34 -30.14
C ALA A 389 12.25 -3.50 -31.63
N SER A 390 13.33 -3.47 -32.41
CA SER A 390 13.35 -3.67 -33.85
C SER A 390 12.94 -5.12 -34.19
#